data_3cf2f1917b82fc0252a50d8bd9f41048
#
_entry.id   3cf2f1917b82fc0252a50d8bd9f41048
#
_cell.length_a   1.000
_cell.length_b   1.000
_cell.length_c   1.000
_cell.angle_alpha   90.00
_cell.angle_beta   90.00
_cell.angle_gamma   90.00
#
_symmetry.space_group_name_H-M   'P 1'
#
loop_
_entity.id
_entity.type
_entity.pdbx_description
1 polymer ?
#
loop_
_entity_poly.entity_id
_entity_poly.type
_entity_poly.pdbx_seq_one_letter_code
_entity_poly.pdbx_strand_id
1 'polypeptide(L)'
;MIGKTGSGKSSLLKTIYGDLNLRMGSINVAGHEIKNIKRSELPFLRRKIGIIFQDFQLFDDRTIADNIIFVMKATGWKKNNIKNRVLKILSKVGLEGKANRYPFQLSGGEQQRAVIARALINEPIIIIADEPTGNLDPKISESIFKLFLEINRNGTTVLMATHNYELIKKFNNKTLICKDGNLEQVNINNI
;
A
#
# COMPACT_ATOMS: atom_id res chain seq x y z
N MET A 1 11.35 -2.07 4.04
CA MET A 1 12.48 -2.42 3.15
C MET A 1 13.18 -1.14 2.71
N ILE A 2 14.50 -1.09 2.84
CA ILE A 2 15.35 0.05 2.51
C ILE A 2 16.42 -0.34 1.49
N GLY A 3 17.11 0.64 0.92
CA GLY A 3 18.22 0.45 -0.03
C GLY A 3 18.32 1.62 -1.00
N LYS A 4 19.46 1.73 -1.68
CA LYS A 4 19.72 2.80 -2.67
C LYS A 4 18.69 2.77 -3.82
N THR A 5 18.49 3.89 -4.48
CA THR A 5 17.74 3.93 -5.74
C THR A 5 18.37 2.95 -6.74
N GLY A 6 17.53 2.21 -7.46
CA GLY A 6 18.01 1.16 -8.38
C GLY A 6 18.38 -0.19 -7.73
N SER A 7 18.31 -0.36 -6.41
CA SER A 7 18.65 -1.64 -5.73
C SER A 7 17.64 -2.77 -5.97
N GLY A 8 16.56 -2.53 -6.70
CA GLY A 8 15.56 -3.55 -7.02
C GLY A 8 14.32 -3.60 -6.12
N LYS A 9 14.16 -2.67 -5.17
CA LYS A 9 12.98 -2.63 -4.26
C LYS A 9 11.64 -2.67 -5.00
N SER A 10 11.42 -1.70 -5.88
CA SER A 10 10.18 -1.61 -6.67
C SER A 10 9.99 -2.81 -7.60
N SER A 11 11.06 -3.37 -8.15
CA SER A 11 11.01 -4.59 -8.97
C SER A 11 10.53 -5.79 -8.15
N LEU A 12 11.05 -5.95 -6.93
CA LEU A 12 10.58 -7.00 -6.02
C LEU A 12 9.11 -6.80 -5.65
N LEU A 13 8.70 -5.57 -5.29
CA LEU A 13 7.29 -5.28 -5.00
C LEU A 13 6.40 -5.62 -6.20
N LYS A 14 6.78 -5.22 -7.41
CA LYS A 14 6.07 -5.53 -8.66
C LYS A 14 5.96 -7.04 -8.92
N THR A 15 7.01 -7.80 -8.59
CA THR A 15 6.96 -9.26 -8.67
C THR A 15 5.96 -9.85 -7.68
N ILE A 16 5.91 -9.34 -6.43
CA ILE A 16 5.00 -9.84 -5.39
C ILE A 16 3.52 -9.71 -5.78
N TYR A 17 3.11 -8.60 -6.44
CA TYR A 17 1.72 -8.45 -6.89
C TYR A 17 1.48 -8.87 -8.36
N GLY A 18 2.46 -9.58 -8.97
CA GLY A 18 2.32 -10.17 -10.28
C GLY A 18 2.29 -9.18 -11.45
N ASP A 19 3.02 -8.07 -11.34
CA ASP A 19 3.24 -7.12 -12.43
C ASP A 19 4.51 -7.43 -13.22
N LEU A 20 5.51 -7.99 -12.54
CA LEU A 20 6.72 -8.53 -13.14
C LEU A 20 6.75 -10.06 -12.98
N ASN A 21 7.15 -10.73 -14.04
CA ASN A 21 7.31 -12.19 -14.02
C ASN A 21 8.52 -12.62 -13.21
N LEU A 22 8.34 -13.58 -12.32
CA LEU A 22 9.43 -14.22 -11.60
C LEU A 22 10.16 -15.20 -12.54
N ARG A 23 11.43 -14.90 -12.86
CA ARG A 23 12.23 -15.73 -13.77
C ARG A 23 12.79 -16.98 -13.09
N MET A 24 13.34 -16.81 -11.88
CA MET A 24 13.97 -17.91 -11.10
C MET A 24 13.55 -17.83 -9.65
N GLY A 25 13.68 -18.93 -8.91
CA GLY A 25 13.26 -19.03 -7.52
C GLY A 25 11.77 -19.25 -7.35
N SER A 26 11.26 -19.04 -6.15
CA SER A 26 9.84 -19.14 -5.79
C SER A 26 9.44 -18.03 -4.83
N ILE A 27 8.22 -17.51 -4.99
CA ILE A 27 7.61 -16.54 -4.08
C ILE A 27 6.18 -17.01 -3.84
N ASN A 28 5.81 -17.20 -2.57
CA ASN A 28 4.44 -17.48 -2.19
C ASN A 28 3.84 -16.23 -1.52
N VAL A 29 2.73 -15.73 -2.05
CA VAL A 29 2.02 -14.57 -1.51
C VAL A 29 0.57 -14.92 -1.32
N ALA A 30 0.10 -14.80 -0.09
CA ALA A 30 -1.32 -15.03 0.21
C ALA A 30 -1.83 -16.42 -0.21
N GLY A 31 -0.96 -17.44 -0.22
CA GLY A 31 -1.25 -18.80 -0.68
C GLY A 31 -1.13 -19.02 -2.19
N HIS A 32 -0.67 -18.02 -2.95
CA HIS A 32 -0.44 -18.14 -4.40
C HIS A 32 1.06 -18.21 -4.70
N GLU A 33 1.47 -19.24 -5.47
CA GLU A 33 2.82 -19.33 -6.02
C GLU A 33 2.96 -18.41 -7.24
N ILE A 34 3.78 -17.37 -7.11
CA ILE A 34 3.86 -16.29 -8.11
C ILE A 34 4.49 -16.77 -9.42
N LYS A 35 5.48 -17.67 -9.37
CA LYS A 35 6.22 -18.13 -10.55
C LYS A 35 5.30 -18.70 -11.63
N ASN A 36 4.29 -19.44 -11.21
CA ASN A 36 3.40 -20.19 -12.09
C ASN A 36 1.97 -19.62 -12.12
N ILE A 37 1.77 -18.41 -11.59
CA ILE A 37 0.44 -17.82 -11.49
C ILE A 37 -0.14 -17.54 -12.88
N LYS A 38 -1.32 -18.07 -13.14
CA LYS A 38 -2.03 -17.83 -14.39
C LYS A 38 -2.66 -16.43 -14.40
N ARG A 39 -2.80 -15.83 -15.58
CA ARG A 39 -3.48 -14.53 -15.73
C ARG A 39 -4.88 -14.50 -15.12
N SER A 40 -5.60 -15.62 -15.17
CA SER A 40 -6.92 -15.77 -14.56
C SER A 40 -6.91 -15.77 -13.03
N GLU A 41 -5.77 -16.06 -12.40
CA GLU A 41 -5.60 -16.10 -10.93
C GLU A 41 -5.14 -14.76 -10.36
N LEU A 42 -4.49 -13.91 -11.17
CA LEU A 42 -4.01 -12.58 -10.75
C LEU A 42 -5.10 -11.69 -10.11
N PRO A 43 -6.35 -11.64 -10.59
CA PRO A 43 -7.41 -10.88 -9.93
C PRO A 43 -7.70 -11.36 -8.50
N PHE A 44 -7.62 -12.67 -8.24
CA PHE A 44 -7.85 -13.24 -6.91
C PHE A 44 -6.69 -12.92 -5.96
N LEU A 45 -5.45 -13.01 -6.44
CA LEU A 45 -4.27 -12.55 -5.70
C LEU A 45 -4.40 -11.06 -5.35
N ARG A 46 -4.64 -10.21 -6.36
CA ARG A 46 -4.71 -8.74 -6.20
C ARG A 46 -5.85 -8.26 -5.29
N ARG A 47 -6.92 -9.03 -5.14
CA ARG A 47 -7.96 -8.75 -4.14
C ARG A 47 -7.47 -8.92 -2.69
N LYS A 48 -6.47 -9.79 -2.48
CA LYS A 48 -5.86 -10.02 -1.15
C LYS A 48 -4.74 -9.04 -0.83
N ILE A 49 -4.35 -8.20 -1.79
CA ILE A 49 -3.23 -7.24 -1.68
C ILE A 49 -3.77 -5.82 -1.83
N GLY A 50 -3.42 -4.95 -0.88
CA GLY A 50 -3.57 -3.51 -1.04
C GLY A 50 -2.29 -2.93 -1.65
N ILE A 51 -2.38 -2.19 -2.75
CA ILE A 51 -1.20 -1.60 -3.40
C ILE A 51 -1.26 -0.09 -3.25
N ILE A 52 -0.15 0.50 -2.82
CA ILE A 52 0.05 1.93 -2.64
C ILE A 52 1.32 2.32 -3.38
N PHE A 53 1.19 3.22 -4.34
CA PHE A 53 2.29 3.75 -5.14
C PHE A 53 2.79 5.08 -4.59
N GLN A 54 3.98 5.50 -5.00
CA GLN A 54 4.56 6.79 -4.64
C GLN A 54 3.68 7.96 -5.13
N ASP A 55 3.18 7.87 -6.36
CA ASP A 55 2.18 8.79 -6.88
C ASP A 55 0.80 8.33 -6.41
N PHE A 56 -0.03 9.24 -5.98
CA PHE A 56 -1.33 8.90 -5.40
C PHE A 56 -2.21 8.06 -6.33
N GLN A 57 -2.10 8.26 -7.66
CA GLN A 57 -2.88 7.55 -8.69
C GLN A 57 -4.39 7.54 -8.37
N LEU A 58 -4.89 8.64 -7.85
CA LEU A 58 -6.31 8.89 -7.73
C LEU A 58 -6.87 9.36 -9.08
N PHE A 59 -8.10 9.00 -9.37
CA PHE A 59 -8.82 9.53 -10.53
C PHE A 59 -9.26 10.96 -10.21
N ASP A 60 -8.73 11.95 -10.92
CA ASP A 60 -9.00 13.37 -10.66
C ASP A 60 -10.41 13.80 -11.08
N ASP A 61 -11.02 13.07 -11.99
CA ASP A 61 -12.40 13.25 -12.48
C ASP A 61 -13.47 12.65 -11.57
N ARG A 62 -13.07 12.08 -10.42
CA ARG A 62 -13.95 11.36 -9.49
C ARG A 62 -13.78 11.84 -8.07
N THR A 63 -14.86 11.75 -7.29
CA THR A 63 -14.80 11.99 -5.85
C THR A 63 -13.96 10.94 -5.14
N ILE A 64 -13.56 11.22 -3.90
CA ILE A 64 -12.83 10.24 -3.07
C ILE A 64 -13.69 8.98 -2.84
N ALA A 65 -14.98 9.14 -2.62
CA ALA A 65 -15.88 7.99 -2.51
C ALA A 65 -15.88 7.18 -3.82
N ASP A 66 -15.96 7.82 -4.99
CA ASP A 66 -16.01 7.13 -6.28
C ASP A 66 -14.68 6.42 -6.61
N ASN A 67 -13.55 6.99 -6.20
CA ASN A 67 -12.24 6.33 -6.28
C ASN A 67 -12.23 4.99 -5.52
N ILE A 68 -12.84 4.95 -4.35
CA ILE A 68 -12.93 3.73 -3.53
C ILE A 68 -14.00 2.78 -4.11
N ILE A 69 -15.16 3.32 -4.50
CA ILE A 69 -16.27 2.55 -5.10
C ILE A 69 -15.84 1.86 -6.38
N PHE A 70 -14.95 2.48 -7.17
CA PHE A 70 -14.42 1.88 -8.38
C PHE A 70 -13.76 0.52 -8.09
N VAL A 71 -12.93 0.45 -7.05
CA VAL A 71 -12.28 -0.81 -6.64
C VAL A 71 -13.32 -1.82 -6.14
N MET A 72 -14.30 -1.38 -5.35
CA MET A 72 -15.36 -2.26 -4.86
C MET A 72 -16.15 -2.89 -6.01
N LYS A 73 -16.55 -2.08 -7.00
CA LYS A 73 -17.25 -2.58 -8.19
C LYS A 73 -16.41 -3.58 -8.97
N ALA A 74 -15.13 -3.27 -9.21
CA ALA A 74 -14.18 -4.14 -9.91
C ALA A 74 -13.95 -5.48 -9.19
N THR A 75 -14.15 -5.51 -7.86
CA THR A 75 -13.97 -6.71 -7.03
C THR A 75 -15.27 -7.42 -6.68
N GLY A 76 -16.42 -6.99 -7.26
CA GLY A 76 -17.69 -7.72 -7.16
C GLY A 76 -18.52 -7.44 -5.91
N TRP A 77 -18.32 -6.31 -5.24
CA TRP A 77 -19.15 -5.93 -4.09
C TRP A 77 -20.59 -5.65 -4.47
N LYS A 78 -21.54 -6.13 -3.64
CA LYS A 78 -22.97 -5.86 -3.82
C LYS A 78 -23.30 -4.41 -3.44
N LYS A 79 -24.18 -3.75 -4.21
CA LYS A 79 -24.54 -2.33 -4.06
C LYS A 79 -24.96 -1.94 -2.64
N ASN A 80 -25.72 -2.79 -1.96
CA ASN A 80 -26.29 -2.49 -0.63
C ASN A 80 -25.25 -2.22 0.46
N ASN A 81 -24.02 -2.72 0.31
CA ASN A 81 -22.96 -2.61 1.32
C ASN A 81 -21.94 -1.51 1.02
N ILE A 82 -21.97 -0.94 -0.19
CA ILE A 82 -20.92 -0.03 -0.65
C ILE A 82 -20.86 1.25 0.17
N LYS A 83 -22.00 1.96 0.31
CA LYS A 83 -22.02 3.29 0.97
C LYS A 83 -21.51 3.23 2.42
N ASN A 84 -22.04 2.32 3.20
CA ASN A 84 -21.63 2.18 4.61
C ASN A 84 -20.17 1.76 4.74
N ARG A 85 -19.67 0.91 3.84
CA ARG A 85 -18.28 0.46 3.83
C ARG A 85 -17.33 1.61 3.49
N VAL A 86 -17.67 2.44 2.50
CA VAL A 86 -16.87 3.62 2.14
C VAL A 86 -16.79 4.60 3.31
N LEU A 87 -17.90 4.89 3.98
CA LEU A 87 -17.89 5.79 5.13
C LEU A 87 -17.03 5.24 6.28
N LYS A 88 -17.15 3.95 6.59
CA LYS A 88 -16.34 3.28 7.62
C LYS A 88 -14.84 3.36 7.29
N ILE A 89 -14.46 3.10 6.06
CA ILE A 89 -13.03 3.12 5.70
C ILE A 89 -12.47 4.54 5.69
N LEU A 90 -13.24 5.54 5.25
CA LEU A 90 -12.83 6.94 5.31
C LEU A 90 -12.64 7.42 6.75
N SER A 91 -13.53 7.04 7.66
CA SER A 91 -13.34 7.33 9.09
C SER A 91 -12.09 6.65 9.64
N LYS A 92 -11.85 5.38 9.30
CA LYS A 92 -10.66 4.63 9.74
C LYS A 92 -9.33 5.32 9.36
N VAL A 93 -9.32 6.05 8.25
CA VAL A 93 -8.11 6.79 7.82
C VAL A 93 -8.14 8.28 8.18
N GLY A 94 -9.14 8.77 8.92
CA GLY A 94 -9.27 10.17 9.33
C GLY A 94 -9.68 11.11 8.18
N LEU A 95 -10.61 10.66 7.33
CA LEU A 95 -11.19 11.42 6.22
C LEU A 95 -12.72 11.58 6.34
N GLU A 96 -13.22 11.69 7.57
CA GLU A 96 -14.64 11.97 7.81
C GLU A 96 -15.07 13.25 7.08
N GLY A 97 -16.22 13.20 6.43
CA GLY A 97 -16.78 14.33 5.69
C GLY A 97 -16.10 14.66 4.35
N LYS A 98 -15.06 13.91 3.95
CA LYS A 98 -14.32 14.14 2.68
C LYS A 98 -14.79 13.26 1.51
N ALA A 99 -15.82 12.44 1.69
CA ALA A 99 -16.30 11.48 0.68
C ALA A 99 -16.59 12.12 -0.68
N ASN A 100 -17.22 13.30 -0.69
CA ASN A 100 -17.65 14.02 -1.89
C ASN A 100 -16.60 15.00 -2.42
N ARG A 101 -15.40 15.05 -1.85
CA ARG A 101 -14.30 15.89 -2.35
C ARG A 101 -13.61 15.20 -3.51
N TYR A 102 -13.08 16.00 -4.42
CA TYR A 102 -12.19 15.56 -5.50
C TYR A 102 -10.74 15.56 -5.00
N PRO A 103 -9.82 14.78 -5.61
CA PRO A 103 -8.42 14.73 -5.19
C PRO A 103 -7.76 16.11 -5.09
N PHE A 104 -7.96 16.98 -6.07
CA PHE A 104 -7.39 18.33 -6.10
C PHE A 104 -7.91 19.27 -4.99
N GLN A 105 -8.95 18.90 -4.26
CA GLN A 105 -9.49 19.62 -3.10
C GLN A 105 -8.90 19.15 -1.77
N LEU A 106 -7.99 18.18 -1.81
CA LEU A 106 -7.34 17.59 -0.64
C LEU A 106 -5.87 17.96 -0.58
N SER A 107 -5.34 18.12 0.65
CA SER A 107 -3.90 18.19 0.88
C SER A 107 -3.22 16.87 0.49
N GLY A 108 -1.90 16.89 0.23
CA GLY A 108 -1.15 15.68 -0.09
C GLY A 108 -1.29 14.56 0.95
N GLY A 109 -1.31 14.92 2.23
CA GLY A 109 -1.55 13.96 3.32
C GLY A 109 -2.96 13.37 3.30
N GLU A 110 -3.99 14.17 2.97
CA GLU A 110 -5.37 13.67 2.80
C GLU A 110 -5.50 12.79 1.56
N GLN A 111 -4.82 13.15 0.46
CA GLN A 111 -4.78 12.30 -0.73
C GLN A 111 -4.13 10.94 -0.42
N GLN A 112 -3.03 10.93 0.34
CA GLN A 112 -2.38 9.69 0.75
C GLN A 112 -3.29 8.84 1.66
N ARG A 113 -4.04 9.46 2.58
CA ARG A 113 -5.04 8.75 3.37
C ARG A 113 -6.15 8.15 2.50
N ALA A 114 -6.58 8.85 1.44
CA ALA A 114 -7.55 8.33 0.48
C ALA A 114 -7.01 7.12 -0.30
N VAL A 115 -5.74 7.16 -0.71
CA VAL A 115 -5.05 6.02 -1.33
C VAL A 115 -4.99 4.82 -0.38
N ILE A 116 -4.67 5.06 0.90
CA ILE A 116 -4.66 4.02 1.94
C ILE A 116 -6.08 3.44 2.12
N ALA A 117 -7.12 4.29 2.17
CA ALA A 117 -8.51 3.84 2.25
C ALA A 117 -8.89 2.94 1.05
N ARG A 118 -8.49 3.36 -0.16
CA ARG A 118 -8.69 2.57 -1.39
C ARG A 118 -7.99 1.22 -1.33
N ALA A 119 -6.78 1.15 -0.78
CA ALA A 119 -6.04 -0.09 -0.62
C ALA A 119 -6.67 -1.03 0.43
N LEU A 120 -7.27 -0.47 1.49
CA LEU A 120 -7.88 -1.22 2.60
C LEU A 120 -9.30 -1.73 2.33
N ILE A 121 -9.98 -1.25 1.28
CA ILE A 121 -11.43 -1.47 1.12
C ILE A 121 -11.80 -2.95 1.02
N ASN A 122 -10.94 -3.78 0.46
CA ASN A 122 -11.13 -5.23 0.31
C ASN A 122 -10.62 -6.05 1.51
N GLU A 123 -10.24 -5.40 2.63
CA GLU A 123 -9.65 -6.07 3.80
C GLU A 123 -8.44 -6.95 3.41
N PRO A 124 -7.42 -6.37 2.77
CA PRO A 124 -6.29 -7.14 2.29
C PRO A 124 -5.52 -7.76 3.45
N ILE A 125 -4.91 -8.91 3.21
CA ILE A 125 -4.01 -9.56 4.19
C ILE A 125 -2.62 -8.92 4.20
N ILE A 126 -2.25 -8.26 3.10
CA ILE A 126 -1.00 -7.52 2.97
C ILE A 126 -1.21 -6.20 2.21
N ILE A 127 -0.58 -5.14 2.70
CA ILE A 127 -0.39 -3.89 1.97
C ILE A 127 1.06 -3.85 1.47
N ILE A 128 1.21 -3.55 0.19
CA ILE A 128 2.49 -3.27 -0.46
C ILE A 128 2.54 -1.78 -0.76
N ALA A 129 3.48 -1.07 -0.16
CA ALA A 129 3.64 0.37 -0.31
C ALA A 129 5.04 0.70 -0.86
N ASP A 130 5.08 1.35 -2.02
CA ASP A 130 6.31 1.83 -2.64
C ASP A 130 6.42 3.34 -2.43
N GLU A 131 7.36 3.78 -1.58
CA GLU A 131 7.64 5.16 -1.19
C GLU A 131 6.39 5.97 -0.78
N PRO A 132 5.52 5.45 0.12
CA PRO A 132 4.20 6.05 0.38
C PRO A 132 4.23 7.42 1.05
N THR A 133 5.41 7.89 1.45
CA THR A 133 5.60 9.21 2.08
C THR A 133 6.60 10.10 1.33
N GLY A 134 7.06 9.67 0.15
CA GLY A 134 8.13 10.33 -0.59
C GLY A 134 7.81 11.77 -1.03
N ASN A 135 6.52 12.09 -1.22
CA ASN A 135 6.05 13.39 -1.68
C ASN A 135 5.41 14.24 -0.54
N LEU A 136 5.65 13.87 0.73
CA LEU A 136 5.01 14.48 1.90
C LEU A 136 6.05 15.14 2.81
N ASP A 137 5.64 16.19 3.49
CA ASP A 137 6.48 16.81 4.52
C ASP A 137 6.73 15.84 5.71
N PRO A 138 7.77 16.09 6.52
CA PRO A 138 8.16 15.17 7.59
C PRO A 138 7.07 14.91 8.64
N LYS A 139 6.27 15.92 9.01
CA LYS A 139 5.20 15.76 10.01
C LYS A 139 4.05 14.90 9.47
N ILE A 140 3.66 15.15 8.23
CA ILE A 140 2.63 14.35 7.56
C ILE A 140 3.13 12.93 7.32
N SER A 141 4.38 12.77 6.89
CA SER A 141 5.03 11.45 6.71
C SER A 141 4.98 10.62 7.99
N GLU A 142 5.27 11.23 9.13
CA GLU A 142 5.16 10.57 10.44
C GLU A 142 3.71 10.14 10.75
N SER A 143 2.74 11.01 10.48
CA SER A 143 1.32 10.71 10.68
C SER A 143 0.85 9.54 9.81
N ILE A 144 1.27 9.50 8.54
CA ILE A 144 0.97 8.39 7.62
C ILE A 144 1.66 7.11 8.10
N PHE A 145 2.90 7.19 8.56
CA PHE A 145 3.61 6.01 9.09
C PHE A 145 2.90 5.43 10.33
N LYS A 146 2.43 6.29 11.25
CA LYS A 146 1.62 5.86 12.41
C LYS A 146 0.33 5.15 11.97
N LEU A 147 -0.32 5.63 10.91
CA LEU A 147 -1.50 4.96 10.35
C LEU A 147 -1.15 3.55 9.83
N PHE A 148 0.00 3.37 9.16
CA PHE A 148 0.45 2.03 8.75
C PHE A 148 0.73 1.11 9.95
N LEU A 149 1.29 1.64 11.03
CA LEU A 149 1.49 0.85 12.26
C LEU A 149 0.16 0.42 12.88
N GLU A 150 -0.83 1.30 12.89
CA GLU A 150 -2.18 0.96 13.37
C GLU A 150 -2.83 -0.11 12.49
N ILE A 151 -2.74 0.00 11.17
CA ILE A 151 -3.21 -0.99 10.22
C ILE A 151 -2.55 -2.35 10.48
N ASN A 152 -1.24 -2.36 10.74
CA ASN A 152 -0.49 -3.58 11.03
C ASN A 152 -0.92 -4.20 12.37
N ARG A 153 -1.10 -3.40 13.44
CA ARG A 153 -1.62 -3.87 14.74
C ARG A 153 -3.00 -4.51 14.62
N ASN A 154 -3.80 -4.07 13.66
CA ASN A 154 -5.12 -4.63 13.37
C ASN A 154 -5.06 -5.88 12.46
N GLY A 155 -3.88 -6.48 12.26
CA GLY A 155 -3.70 -7.78 11.60
C GLY A 155 -3.37 -7.74 10.11
N THR A 156 -3.30 -6.57 9.46
CA THR A 156 -2.85 -6.49 8.07
C THR A 156 -1.33 -6.41 8.01
N THR A 157 -0.69 -7.30 7.27
CA THR A 157 0.76 -7.20 7.02
C THR A 157 1.06 -5.95 6.19
N VAL A 158 2.15 -5.22 6.53
CA VAL A 158 2.59 -4.06 5.75
C VAL A 158 4.03 -4.29 5.28
N LEU A 159 4.21 -4.33 3.97
CA LEU A 159 5.53 -4.33 3.31
C LEU A 159 5.74 -2.97 2.64
N MET A 160 6.60 -2.15 3.23
CA MET A 160 6.89 -0.81 2.74
C MET A 160 8.32 -0.72 2.20
N ALA A 161 8.49 -0.22 0.98
CA ALA A 161 9.77 0.25 0.48
C ALA A 161 9.87 1.76 0.75
N THR A 162 10.99 2.20 1.33
CA THR A 162 11.23 3.62 1.58
C THR A 162 12.73 3.91 1.69
N HIS A 163 13.10 5.13 1.37
CA HIS A 163 14.44 5.67 1.63
C HIS A 163 14.46 6.63 2.84
N ASN A 164 13.34 6.79 3.57
CA ASN A 164 13.28 7.63 4.75
C ASN A 164 13.84 6.91 5.98
N TYR A 165 15.15 6.95 6.14
CA TYR A 165 15.87 6.31 7.24
C TYR A 165 15.47 6.86 8.62
N GLU A 166 15.14 8.15 8.72
CA GLU A 166 14.76 8.79 9.98
C GLU A 166 13.46 8.19 10.54
N LEU A 167 12.45 8.02 9.70
CA LEU A 167 11.21 7.36 10.11
C LEU A 167 11.45 5.91 10.54
N ILE A 168 12.29 5.18 9.80
CA ILE A 168 12.60 3.80 10.14
C ILE A 168 13.33 3.71 11.48
N LYS A 169 14.33 4.57 11.72
CA LYS A 169 15.04 4.65 13.01
C LYS A 169 14.09 5.00 14.16
N LYS A 170 13.23 5.99 13.96
CA LYS A 170 12.26 6.46 14.96
C LYS A 170 11.30 5.36 15.43
N PHE A 171 10.83 4.52 14.51
CA PHE A 171 9.81 3.50 14.81
C PHE A 171 10.38 2.10 15.03
N ASN A 172 11.66 1.86 14.78
CA ASN A 172 12.40 0.62 15.04
C ASN A 172 11.64 -0.67 14.66
N ASN A 173 11.15 -0.74 13.43
CA ASN A 173 10.45 -1.92 12.94
C ASN A 173 11.41 -2.89 12.25
N LYS A 174 10.95 -4.14 12.04
CA LYS A 174 11.68 -5.13 11.25
C LYS A 174 12.08 -4.55 9.91
N THR A 175 13.37 -4.44 9.66
CA THR A 175 13.94 -3.80 8.49
C THR A 175 14.70 -4.80 7.62
N LEU A 176 14.43 -4.74 6.30
CA LEU A 176 15.17 -5.48 5.28
C LEU A 176 15.97 -4.47 4.45
N ILE A 177 17.25 -4.73 4.23
CA ILE A 177 18.07 -3.97 3.28
C ILE A 177 18.14 -4.70 1.94
N CYS A 178 17.87 -3.96 0.85
CA CYS A 178 18.06 -4.45 -0.51
C CYS A 178 19.38 -3.90 -1.04
N LYS A 179 20.36 -4.77 -1.20
CA LYS A 179 21.71 -4.43 -1.64
C LYS A 179 22.26 -5.54 -2.54
N ASP A 180 22.84 -5.14 -3.68
CA ASP A 180 23.52 -6.03 -4.63
C ASP A 180 22.69 -7.28 -5.02
N GLY A 181 21.37 -7.10 -5.19
CA GLY A 181 20.44 -8.17 -5.55
C GLY A 181 20.00 -9.07 -4.39
N ASN A 182 20.48 -8.82 -3.18
CA ASN A 182 20.16 -9.57 -1.97
C ASN A 182 19.23 -8.80 -1.04
N LEU A 183 18.48 -9.54 -0.24
CA LEU A 183 17.62 -9.02 0.82
C LEU A 183 18.10 -9.59 2.15
N GLU A 184 18.54 -8.71 3.04
CA GLU A 184 19.06 -9.08 4.36
C GLU A 184 18.27 -8.39 5.45
N GLN A 185 17.96 -9.11 6.53
CA GLN A 185 17.37 -8.48 7.71
C GLN A 185 18.48 -7.76 8.49
N VAL A 186 18.24 -6.50 8.80
CA VAL A 186 19.21 -5.66 9.51
C VAL A 186 18.58 -5.03 10.75
N ASN A 187 19.44 -4.76 11.73
CA ASN A 187 19.06 -3.90 12.84
C ASN A 187 19.30 -2.45 12.41
N ILE A 188 18.26 -1.64 12.40
CA ILE A 188 18.32 -0.26 11.93
C ILE A 188 19.27 0.62 12.75
N ASN A 189 19.54 0.26 13.99
CA ASN A 189 20.48 0.98 14.84
C ASN A 189 21.96 0.81 14.40
N ASN A 190 22.21 -0.15 13.49
CA ASN A 190 23.55 -0.45 12.97
C ASN A 190 23.79 0.11 11.56
N ILE A 191 22.87 0.98 11.07
CA ILE A 191 22.92 1.57 9.71
C ILE A 191 23.14 3.09 9.78
#